data_5acf2a32b99ae1c85f2af8e0dbefaaec
#
_entry.id   5acf2a32b99ae1c85f2af8e0dbefaaec
#
_cell.length_a   1.000
_cell.length_b   1.000
_cell.length_c   1.000
_cell.angle_alpha   90.00
_cell.angle_beta   90.00
_cell.angle_gamma   90.00
#
_symmetry.space_group_name_H-M   'P 1'
#
loop_
_entity.id
_entity.type
_entity.pdbx_description
1 polymer ?
#
loop_
_entity_poly.entity_id
_entity_poly.type
_entity_poly.pdbx_seq_one_letter_code
_entity_poly.pdbx_strand_id
1 'polypeptide(L)'
;MKLFNKLFQGDKVIWMVVILLALSSLLAVYSATGTFANTKHHGSNTFVLLSHAAKILVGLGAVYIAHLSKYTYYSRLLWLFFFISIPLLIYTLIGGSDINEAQRTISVFGLISFQSSDFAKVALIGYIARELTLRQDNIKDFKTAFVPLMLPVLAIVALIFPENFSTAGILFASSMVLLFVGRINMKYLMTFFAIVFVAMTMYILIVMNFATDKGRTGVWVQRVVSYVESFKDDETKDAEEIAKQENEEDFQIIQSKIAVASGGIIGKGPGRSTQRNFLPHPYSDFVYAIILEEYGLVGGIFILLLYMILLFRAVAIMAARPQSFGGFLAFGLAFMIVMQAMINMGVAVGLLPVTGQPLPMISMGGSSMLMTGFAIGIIISVSKDINNKEKGDELTTTQDNN
;
A
#
# COMPACT_ATOMS: atom_id res chain seq x y z
N MET A 1 -34.45 0.47 0.60
CA MET A 1 -33.67 0.14 -0.60
C MET A 1 -33.29 1.36 -1.46
N LYS A 2 -34.23 2.27 -1.81
CA LYS A 2 -33.94 3.46 -2.64
C LYS A 2 -32.91 4.42 -2.02
N LEU A 3 -32.95 4.65 -0.71
CA LEU A 3 -31.99 5.53 0.00
C LEU A 3 -30.57 4.95 0.00
N PHE A 4 -30.44 3.65 0.25
CA PHE A 4 -29.15 2.93 0.23
C PHE A 4 -28.49 3.00 -1.16
N ASN A 5 -29.25 2.75 -2.23
CA ASN A 5 -28.77 2.87 -3.60
C ASN A 5 -28.39 4.32 -4.00
N LYS A 6 -28.93 5.33 -3.33
CA LYS A 6 -28.56 6.74 -3.54
C LYS A 6 -27.27 7.13 -2.81
N LEU A 7 -27.04 6.54 -1.63
CA LEU A 7 -25.85 6.81 -0.80
C LEU A 7 -24.61 6.03 -1.28
N PHE A 8 -24.75 4.76 -1.68
CA PHE A 8 -23.67 3.87 -2.11
C PHE A 8 -23.71 3.64 -3.63
N GLN A 9 -23.44 4.73 -4.38
CA GLN A 9 -23.36 4.67 -5.84
C GLN A 9 -22.01 4.09 -6.28
N GLY A 10 -21.97 3.48 -7.48
CA GLY A 10 -20.78 2.83 -8.01
C GLY A 10 -20.80 1.30 -7.81
N ASP A 11 -19.63 0.69 -7.78
CA ASP A 11 -19.47 -0.74 -7.66
C ASP A 11 -19.77 -1.23 -6.23
N LYS A 12 -20.85 -1.99 -6.07
CA LYS A 12 -21.28 -2.52 -4.77
C LYS A 12 -20.31 -3.56 -4.20
N VAL A 13 -19.56 -4.26 -5.05
CA VAL A 13 -18.57 -5.25 -4.63
C VAL A 13 -17.38 -4.54 -3.97
N ILE A 14 -16.92 -3.41 -4.53
CA ILE A 14 -15.85 -2.63 -3.93
C ILE A 14 -16.29 -2.07 -2.56
N TRP A 15 -17.53 -1.56 -2.44
CA TRP A 15 -18.08 -1.13 -1.15
C TRP A 15 -18.08 -2.26 -0.12
N MET A 16 -18.51 -3.47 -0.52
CA MET A 16 -18.48 -4.64 0.36
C MET A 16 -17.07 -4.97 0.82
N VAL A 17 -16.09 -4.98 -0.09
CA VAL A 17 -14.67 -5.22 0.23
C VAL A 17 -14.16 -4.21 1.25
N VAL A 18 -14.43 -2.91 1.06
CA VAL A 18 -14.01 -1.84 1.98
C VAL A 18 -14.59 -2.03 3.38
N ILE A 19 -15.89 -2.35 3.47
CA ILE A 19 -16.56 -2.59 4.76
C ILE A 19 -15.96 -3.82 5.44
N LEU A 20 -15.73 -4.92 4.71
CA LEU A 20 -15.14 -6.13 5.27
C LEU A 20 -13.70 -5.91 5.72
N LEU A 21 -12.88 -5.17 4.98
CA LEU A 21 -11.53 -4.80 5.41
C LEU A 21 -11.57 -3.92 6.68
N ALA A 22 -12.48 -2.95 6.76
CA ALA A 22 -12.64 -2.10 7.93
C ALA A 22 -13.08 -2.88 9.17
N LEU A 23 -14.00 -3.85 9.02
CA LEU A 23 -14.41 -4.75 10.12
C LEU A 23 -13.27 -5.67 10.56
N SER A 24 -12.54 -6.26 9.60
CA SER A 24 -11.36 -7.07 9.88
C SER A 24 -10.28 -6.27 10.60
N SER A 25 -10.11 -4.99 10.23
CA SER A 25 -9.18 -4.07 10.89
C SER A 25 -9.52 -3.85 12.37
N LEU A 26 -10.81 -3.62 12.68
CA LEU A 26 -11.24 -3.46 14.09
C LEU A 26 -10.94 -4.69 14.93
N LEU A 27 -11.24 -5.88 14.39
CA LEU A 27 -11.00 -7.15 15.09
C LEU A 27 -9.50 -7.40 15.30
N ALA A 28 -8.70 -7.27 14.25
CA ALA A 28 -7.27 -7.55 14.30
C ALA A 28 -6.50 -6.57 15.20
N VAL A 29 -6.78 -5.26 15.09
CA VAL A 29 -6.09 -4.25 15.90
C VAL A 29 -6.54 -4.31 17.36
N TYR A 30 -7.82 -4.58 17.64
CA TYR A 30 -8.27 -4.81 19.03
C TYR A 30 -7.48 -5.91 19.72
N SER A 31 -7.28 -7.02 19.01
CA SER A 31 -6.47 -8.11 19.53
C SER A 31 -4.99 -7.74 19.67
N ALA A 32 -4.42 -7.16 18.65
CA ALA A 32 -3.00 -6.79 18.60
C ALA A 32 -2.59 -5.76 19.66
N THR A 33 -3.52 -4.95 20.18
CA THR A 33 -3.23 -3.84 21.10
C THR A 33 -3.34 -4.18 22.59
N GLY A 34 -3.72 -5.40 22.95
CA GLY A 34 -3.96 -5.79 24.35
C GLY A 34 -2.81 -5.50 25.32
N THR A 35 -1.57 -5.75 24.92
CA THR A 35 -0.36 -5.51 25.74
C THR A 35 0.10 -4.06 25.70
N PHE A 36 -0.03 -3.41 24.54
CA PHE A 36 0.37 -2.02 24.35
C PHE A 36 -0.44 -1.05 25.22
N ALA A 37 -1.71 -1.33 25.44
CA ALA A 37 -2.58 -0.55 26.32
C ALA A 37 -2.10 -0.56 27.77
N ASN A 38 -1.57 -1.70 28.25
CA ASN A 38 -1.08 -1.83 29.61
C ASN A 38 0.22 -1.05 29.89
N THR A 39 1.08 -0.90 28.88
CA THR A 39 2.40 -0.27 29.06
C THR A 39 2.41 1.25 28.83
N LYS A 40 1.65 1.78 27.86
CA LYS A 40 1.71 3.21 27.47
C LYS A 40 0.47 4.05 27.85
N HIS A 41 -0.68 3.45 28.04
CA HIS A 41 -1.95 4.18 28.27
C HIS A 41 -2.69 3.79 29.56
N HIS A 42 -1.96 3.52 30.65
CA HIS A 42 -2.54 3.21 31.97
C HIS A 42 -3.62 2.09 31.96
N GLY A 43 -3.44 1.08 31.10
CA GLY A 43 -4.34 -0.07 31.06
C GLY A 43 -5.63 0.09 30.25
N SER A 44 -5.84 1.21 29.55
CA SER A 44 -7.09 1.43 28.78
C SER A 44 -7.01 0.94 27.34
N ASN A 45 -7.32 -0.33 27.14
CA ASN A 45 -7.48 -0.94 25.79
C ASN A 45 -8.57 -0.23 24.98
N THR A 46 -9.58 0.32 25.66
CA THR A 46 -10.72 1.04 25.08
C THR A 46 -10.28 2.32 24.36
N PHE A 47 -9.31 3.06 24.92
CA PHE A 47 -8.80 4.30 24.30
C PHE A 47 -8.09 4.03 22.96
N VAL A 48 -7.26 2.99 22.92
CA VAL A 48 -6.54 2.60 21.69
C VAL A 48 -7.52 2.14 20.61
N LEU A 49 -8.52 1.33 21.00
CA LEU A 49 -9.58 0.89 20.09
C LEU A 49 -10.41 2.08 19.55
N LEU A 50 -10.80 3.01 20.42
CA LEU A 50 -11.57 4.19 20.02
C LEU A 50 -10.76 5.08 19.07
N SER A 51 -9.48 5.29 19.35
CA SER A 51 -8.56 6.02 18.47
C SER A 51 -8.43 5.34 17.09
N HIS A 52 -8.33 4.00 17.06
CA HIS A 52 -8.27 3.26 15.80
C HIS A 52 -9.62 3.31 15.05
N ALA A 53 -10.74 3.13 15.73
CA ALA A 53 -12.08 3.27 15.16
C ALA A 53 -12.28 4.66 14.54
N ALA A 54 -11.82 5.73 15.20
CA ALA A 54 -11.84 7.08 14.65
C ALA A 54 -11.02 7.20 13.35
N LYS A 55 -9.83 6.58 13.28
CA LYS A 55 -9.02 6.55 12.05
C LYS A 55 -9.71 5.79 10.92
N ILE A 56 -10.37 4.67 11.22
CA ILE A 56 -11.19 3.94 10.25
C ILE A 56 -12.34 4.81 9.75
N LEU A 57 -13.04 5.50 10.63
CA LEU A 57 -14.13 6.41 10.24
C LEU A 57 -13.63 7.55 9.35
N VAL A 58 -12.45 8.10 9.62
CA VAL A 58 -11.80 9.10 8.76
C VAL A 58 -11.48 8.50 7.39
N GLY A 59 -10.92 7.28 7.35
CA GLY A 59 -10.67 6.56 6.10
C GLY A 59 -11.95 6.29 5.30
N LEU A 60 -13.00 5.78 5.93
CA LEU A 60 -14.31 5.56 5.31
C LEU A 60 -14.97 6.88 4.87
N GLY A 61 -14.80 7.95 5.65
CA GLY A 61 -15.20 9.31 5.28
C GLY A 61 -14.49 9.79 4.01
N ALA A 62 -13.19 9.51 3.89
CA ALA A 62 -12.43 9.83 2.68
C ALA A 62 -12.93 9.02 1.46
N VAL A 63 -13.23 7.72 1.62
CA VAL A 63 -13.89 6.92 0.58
C VAL A 63 -15.20 7.57 0.14
N TYR A 64 -16.04 7.94 1.12
CA TYR A 64 -17.36 8.51 0.86
C TYR A 64 -17.28 9.88 0.18
N ILE A 65 -16.42 10.78 0.64
CA ILE A 65 -16.24 12.12 0.05
C ILE A 65 -15.68 11.99 -1.37
N ALA A 66 -14.68 11.14 -1.57
CA ALA A 66 -14.06 10.96 -2.87
C ALA A 66 -15.05 10.35 -3.90
N HIS A 67 -15.91 9.39 -3.51
CA HIS A 67 -16.86 8.81 -4.47
C HIS A 67 -17.96 9.77 -4.92
N LEU A 68 -18.26 10.83 -4.15
CA LEU A 68 -19.28 11.82 -4.52
C LEU A 68 -18.83 12.67 -5.71
N SER A 69 -17.54 12.94 -5.82
CA SER A 69 -16.97 13.77 -6.88
C SER A 69 -16.94 13.02 -8.22
N LYS A 70 -17.14 13.75 -9.32
CA LYS A 70 -16.97 13.16 -10.66
C LYS A 70 -15.49 12.87 -10.90
N TYR A 71 -15.16 11.67 -11.40
CA TYR A 71 -13.78 11.24 -11.62
C TYR A 71 -13.00 12.17 -12.56
N THR A 72 -13.66 12.90 -13.44
CA THR A 72 -13.04 13.86 -14.37
C THR A 72 -12.34 15.01 -13.64
N TYR A 73 -12.82 15.41 -12.46
CA TYR A 73 -12.14 16.44 -11.67
C TYR A 73 -10.80 15.96 -11.12
N TYR A 74 -10.66 14.67 -10.89
CA TYR A 74 -9.39 14.09 -10.41
C TYR A 74 -8.26 14.22 -11.42
N SER A 75 -8.54 14.34 -12.71
CA SER A 75 -7.51 14.60 -13.73
C SER A 75 -6.74 15.91 -13.47
N ARG A 76 -7.44 16.97 -13.05
CA ARG A 76 -6.80 18.25 -12.71
C ARG A 76 -6.26 18.26 -11.28
N LEU A 77 -7.01 17.68 -10.35
CA LEU A 77 -6.65 17.65 -8.93
C LEU A 77 -5.36 16.84 -8.68
N LEU A 78 -5.24 15.64 -9.26
CA LEU A 78 -4.05 14.78 -9.09
C LEU A 78 -2.83 15.34 -9.84
N TRP A 79 -3.05 16.05 -10.96
CA TRP A 79 -1.99 16.81 -11.60
C TRP A 79 -1.43 17.91 -10.68
N LEU A 80 -2.31 18.68 -10.03
CA LEU A 80 -1.90 19.68 -9.05
C LEU A 80 -1.21 19.02 -7.83
N PHE A 81 -1.75 17.92 -7.33
CA PHE A 81 -1.18 17.16 -6.22
C PHE A 81 0.22 16.64 -6.52
N PHE A 82 0.49 16.25 -7.79
CA PHE A 82 1.82 15.85 -8.20
C PHE A 82 2.85 16.97 -8.01
N PHE A 83 2.55 18.19 -8.44
CA PHE A 83 3.46 19.31 -8.24
C PHE A 83 3.59 19.72 -6.76
N ILE A 84 2.53 19.60 -5.96
CA ILE A 84 2.58 19.85 -4.52
C ILE A 84 3.40 18.76 -3.80
N SER A 85 3.37 17.52 -4.29
CA SER A 85 4.09 16.41 -3.65
C SER A 85 5.61 16.58 -3.70
N ILE A 86 6.15 17.25 -4.72
CA ILE A 86 7.61 17.47 -4.87
C ILE A 86 8.17 18.34 -3.72
N PRO A 87 7.70 19.60 -3.50
CA PRO A 87 8.19 20.40 -2.38
C PRO A 87 7.87 19.77 -1.02
N LEU A 88 6.76 19.03 -0.91
CA LEU A 88 6.39 18.34 0.32
C LEU A 88 7.39 17.22 0.67
N LEU A 89 7.81 16.42 -0.33
CA LEU A 89 8.85 15.41 -0.17
C LEU A 89 10.22 16.02 0.13
N ILE A 90 10.59 17.11 -0.55
CA ILE A 90 11.84 17.83 -0.26
C ILE A 90 11.83 18.38 1.17
N TYR A 91 10.70 18.93 1.62
CA TYR A 91 10.55 19.42 2.99
C TYR A 91 10.73 18.30 4.03
N THR A 92 10.13 17.10 3.79
CA THR A 92 10.31 15.95 4.69
C THR A 92 11.74 15.43 4.73
N LEU A 93 12.47 15.47 3.60
CA LEU A 93 13.87 15.07 3.54
C LEU A 93 14.78 15.98 4.39
N ILE A 94 14.49 17.30 4.43
CA ILE A 94 15.35 18.31 5.08
C ILE A 94 14.93 18.55 6.54
N GLY A 95 13.62 18.56 6.82
CA GLY A 95 13.07 19.04 8.09
C GLY A 95 12.00 18.14 8.73
N GLY A 96 11.87 16.89 8.28
CA GLY A 96 10.90 15.94 8.84
C GLY A 96 11.20 15.62 10.32
N SER A 97 10.15 15.44 11.13
CA SER A 97 10.30 15.01 12.53
C SER A 97 10.65 13.53 12.61
N ASP A 98 11.63 13.19 13.45
CA ASP A 98 12.05 11.82 13.74
C ASP A 98 10.97 11.13 14.60
N ILE A 99 10.10 10.36 13.97
CA ILE A 99 9.25 9.40 14.66
C ILE A 99 9.80 8.01 14.30
N ASN A 100 10.32 7.28 15.29
CA ASN A 100 10.98 5.98 15.13
C ASN A 100 12.17 6.01 14.16
N GLU A 101 13.10 6.96 14.33
CA GLU A 101 14.34 7.12 13.55
C GLU A 101 14.15 7.40 12.04
N ALA A 102 12.93 7.67 11.57
CA ALA A 102 12.65 7.99 10.19
C ALA A 102 11.93 9.34 10.06
N GLN A 103 12.55 10.28 9.35
CA GLN A 103 11.94 11.59 8.99
C GLN A 103 10.84 11.40 7.94
N ARG A 104 9.78 10.63 8.24
CA ARG A 104 8.75 10.24 7.28
C ARG A 104 7.48 11.04 7.38
N THR A 105 7.31 11.79 8.48
CA THR A 105 6.03 12.43 8.79
C THR A 105 6.18 13.91 9.07
N ILE A 106 5.20 14.66 8.63
CA ILE A 106 5.02 16.06 9.00
C ILE A 106 3.96 16.09 10.10
N SER A 107 4.32 16.58 11.27
CA SER A 107 3.33 16.84 12.32
C SER A 107 2.60 18.15 12.02
N VAL A 108 1.35 18.09 11.64
CA VAL A 108 0.51 19.29 11.44
C VAL A 108 -0.10 19.63 12.78
N PHE A 109 0.30 20.79 13.34
CA PHE A 109 -0.14 21.29 14.67
C PHE A 109 0.09 20.31 15.84
N GLY A 110 1.03 19.36 15.73
CA GLY A 110 1.28 18.37 16.78
C GLY A 110 0.17 17.32 16.98
N LEU A 111 -0.92 17.37 16.21
CA LEU A 111 -2.11 16.53 16.38
C LEU A 111 -2.21 15.42 15.34
N ILE A 112 -1.75 15.64 14.11
CA ILE A 112 -1.89 14.69 13.01
C ILE A 112 -0.52 14.49 12.36
N SER A 113 -0.03 13.25 12.37
CA SER A 113 1.15 12.86 11.60
C SER A 113 0.72 12.53 10.17
N PHE A 114 1.19 13.31 9.21
CA PHE A 114 0.92 13.12 7.78
C PHE A 114 2.18 12.63 7.07
N GLN A 115 2.08 11.50 6.40
CA GLN A 115 3.17 10.93 5.63
C GLN A 115 3.13 11.45 4.18
N SER A 116 4.12 12.23 3.80
CA SER A 116 4.22 12.86 2.46
C SER A 116 4.26 11.85 1.32
N SER A 117 4.91 10.70 1.54
CA SER A 117 5.00 9.64 0.53
C SER A 117 3.65 8.98 0.23
N ASP A 118 2.70 8.89 1.20
CA ASP A 118 1.36 8.35 0.95
C ASP A 118 0.57 9.26 0.00
N PHE A 119 0.71 10.57 0.17
CA PHE A 119 0.14 11.56 -0.75
C PHE A 119 0.78 11.48 -2.13
N ALA A 120 2.11 11.44 -2.20
CA ALA A 120 2.86 11.39 -3.44
C ALA A 120 2.54 10.15 -4.29
N LYS A 121 2.31 8.99 -3.65
CA LYS A 121 1.89 7.74 -4.34
C LYS A 121 0.61 7.94 -5.13
N VAL A 122 -0.43 8.47 -4.52
CA VAL A 122 -1.73 8.70 -5.17
C VAL A 122 -1.61 9.76 -6.27
N ALA A 123 -0.87 10.83 -6.00
CA ALA A 123 -0.64 11.92 -6.93
C ALA A 123 0.11 11.45 -8.19
N LEU A 124 1.18 10.65 -8.03
CA LEU A 124 1.98 10.14 -9.16
C LEU A 124 1.17 9.18 -10.03
N ILE A 125 0.44 8.23 -9.45
CA ILE A 125 -0.40 7.30 -10.21
C ILE A 125 -1.47 8.07 -11.01
N GLY A 126 -2.09 9.09 -10.42
CA GLY A 126 -3.04 9.95 -11.11
C GLY A 126 -2.41 10.78 -12.23
N TYR A 127 -1.21 11.30 -12.01
CA TYR A 127 -0.43 12.00 -13.01
C TYR A 127 -0.11 11.09 -14.21
N ILE A 128 0.42 9.89 -13.96
CA ILE A 128 0.74 8.90 -15.00
C ILE A 128 -0.53 8.52 -15.77
N ALA A 129 -1.65 8.24 -15.10
CA ALA A 129 -2.91 7.90 -15.75
C ALA A 129 -3.40 8.99 -16.71
N ARG A 130 -3.25 10.26 -16.31
CA ARG A 130 -3.57 11.40 -17.17
C ARG A 130 -2.64 11.50 -18.38
N GLU A 131 -1.34 11.46 -18.16
CA GLU A 131 -0.35 11.62 -19.20
C GLU A 131 -0.37 10.45 -20.21
N LEU A 132 -0.65 9.23 -19.74
CA LEU A 132 -0.90 8.07 -20.61
C LEU A 132 -2.09 8.33 -21.54
N THR A 133 -3.19 8.87 -21.03
CA THR A 133 -4.39 9.16 -21.84
C THR A 133 -4.13 10.25 -22.88
N LEU A 134 -3.38 11.29 -22.51
CA LEU A 134 -3.07 12.40 -23.42
C LEU A 134 -2.10 12.01 -24.54
N ARG A 135 -1.29 10.97 -24.34
CA ARG A 135 -0.24 10.57 -25.31
C ARG A 135 -0.55 9.26 -26.04
N GLN A 136 -1.80 8.77 -26.01
CA GLN A 136 -2.14 7.48 -26.64
C GLN A 136 -1.80 7.42 -28.12
N ASP A 137 -1.92 8.51 -28.87
CA ASP A 137 -1.62 8.57 -30.32
C ASP A 137 -0.14 8.28 -30.62
N ASN A 138 0.77 8.73 -29.74
CA ASN A 138 2.22 8.59 -29.91
C ASN A 138 2.86 7.74 -28.80
N ILE A 139 2.10 6.85 -28.15
CA ILE A 139 2.48 6.12 -26.93
C ILE A 139 3.73 5.25 -27.10
N LYS A 140 4.09 4.87 -28.31
CA LYS A 140 5.26 4.02 -28.61
C LYS A 140 6.54 4.81 -28.85
N ASP A 141 6.46 6.15 -28.94
CA ASP A 141 7.63 6.98 -29.21
C ASP A 141 8.44 7.22 -27.93
N PHE A 142 9.79 7.23 -28.10
CA PHE A 142 10.69 7.39 -26.96
C PHE A 142 10.66 8.80 -26.37
N LYS A 143 10.74 9.83 -27.24
CA LYS A 143 10.90 11.23 -26.80
C LYS A 143 9.58 11.86 -26.35
N THR A 144 8.49 11.54 -27.04
CA THR A 144 7.19 12.20 -26.82
C THR A 144 6.32 11.47 -25.79
N ALA A 145 6.56 10.16 -25.54
CA ALA A 145 5.80 9.38 -24.56
C ALA A 145 6.67 8.82 -23.42
N PHE A 146 7.70 8.03 -23.73
CA PHE A 146 8.46 7.33 -22.69
C PHE A 146 9.18 8.29 -21.73
N VAL A 147 9.96 9.24 -22.25
CA VAL A 147 10.74 10.18 -21.41
C VAL A 147 9.83 11.06 -20.53
N PRO A 148 8.77 11.71 -21.04
CA PRO A 148 7.90 12.55 -20.21
C PRO A 148 7.11 11.78 -19.15
N LEU A 149 6.87 10.47 -19.33
CA LEU A 149 6.22 9.63 -18.34
C LEU A 149 7.21 9.09 -17.31
N MET A 150 8.44 8.76 -17.72
CA MET A 150 9.45 8.17 -16.86
C MET A 150 10.11 9.20 -15.94
N LEU A 151 10.34 10.42 -16.41
CA LEU A 151 11.03 11.46 -15.64
C LEU A 151 10.28 11.81 -14.32
N PRO A 152 8.96 12.01 -14.32
CA PRO A 152 8.19 12.20 -13.08
C PRO A 152 8.24 10.99 -12.14
N VAL A 153 8.22 9.75 -12.68
CA VAL A 153 8.36 8.53 -11.87
C VAL A 153 9.70 8.54 -11.16
N LEU A 154 10.79 8.78 -11.90
CA LEU A 154 12.13 8.84 -11.32
C LEU A 154 12.29 9.95 -10.30
N ALA A 155 11.73 11.14 -10.57
CA ALA A 155 11.82 12.26 -9.64
C ALA A 155 11.16 11.94 -8.28
N ILE A 156 9.94 11.40 -8.28
CA ILE A 156 9.24 11.05 -7.04
C ILE A 156 9.89 9.85 -6.34
N VAL A 157 10.25 8.80 -7.10
CA VAL A 157 10.90 7.61 -6.54
C VAL A 157 12.24 7.99 -5.92
N ALA A 158 13.06 8.82 -6.56
CA ALA A 158 14.34 9.29 -6.03
C ALA A 158 14.19 10.11 -4.74
N LEU A 159 13.11 10.92 -4.63
CA LEU A 159 12.83 11.69 -3.41
C LEU A 159 12.34 10.79 -2.25
N ILE A 160 11.61 9.73 -2.53
CA ILE A 160 11.12 8.79 -1.50
C ILE A 160 12.21 7.79 -1.08
N PHE A 161 13.11 7.42 -2.01
CA PHE A 161 14.10 6.37 -1.84
C PHE A 161 14.93 6.48 -0.56
N PRO A 162 15.52 7.65 -0.19
CA PRO A 162 16.34 7.78 1.00
C PRO A 162 15.57 7.55 2.30
N GLU A 163 14.28 7.90 2.32
CA GLU A 163 13.44 7.78 3.51
C GLU A 163 12.78 6.42 3.64
N ASN A 164 12.33 5.85 2.51
CA ASN A 164 11.56 4.62 2.49
C ASN A 164 11.75 3.86 1.19
N PHE A 165 12.80 3.01 1.17
CA PHE A 165 13.13 2.16 0.03
C PHE A 165 11.96 1.30 -0.44
N SER A 166 11.23 0.69 0.49
CA SER A 166 10.11 -0.20 0.17
C SER A 166 8.96 0.54 -0.50
N THR A 167 8.62 1.73 -0.01
CA THR A 167 7.61 2.58 -0.64
C THR A 167 8.05 3.02 -2.05
N ALA A 168 9.31 3.40 -2.21
CA ALA A 168 9.88 3.76 -3.50
C ALA A 168 9.81 2.58 -4.49
N GLY A 169 10.15 1.38 -4.04
CA GLY A 169 10.08 0.15 -4.83
C GLY A 169 8.65 -0.22 -5.26
N ILE A 170 7.68 -0.16 -4.33
CA ILE A 170 6.26 -0.41 -4.63
C ILE A 170 5.75 0.59 -5.66
N LEU A 171 6.05 1.88 -5.47
CA LEU A 171 5.60 2.93 -6.37
C LEU A 171 6.23 2.80 -7.75
N PHE A 172 7.53 2.49 -7.80
CA PHE A 172 8.24 2.22 -9.06
C PHE A 172 7.61 1.02 -9.80
N ALA A 173 7.45 -0.13 -9.12
CA ALA A 173 6.85 -1.32 -9.71
C ALA A 173 5.42 -1.07 -10.20
N SER A 174 4.61 -0.39 -9.40
CA SER A 174 3.23 -0.03 -9.78
C SER A 174 3.19 0.92 -10.98
N SER A 175 4.13 1.86 -11.05
CA SER A 175 4.26 2.76 -12.20
C SER A 175 4.67 1.99 -13.46
N MET A 176 5.64 1.06 -13.36
CA MET A 176 6.06 0.23 -14.50
C MET A 176 4.92 -0.62 -15.05
N VAL A 177 4.13 -1.25 -14.15
CA VAL A 177 2.97 -2.04 -14.56
C VAL A 177 1.91 -1.15 -15.21
N LEU A 178 1.66 0.05 -14.67
CA LEU A 178 0.71 1.00 -15.28
C LEU A 178 1.18 1.47 -16.67
N LEU A 179 2.47 1.73 -16.86
CA LEU A 179 3.07 2.07 -18.15
C LEU A 179 2.98 0.92 -19.16
N PHE A 180 3.19 -0.32 -18.68
CA PHE A 180 3.00 -1.53 -19.49
C PHE A 180 1.56 -1.66 -19.99
N VAL A 181 0.59 -1.55 -19.08
CA VAL A 181 -0.85 -1.58 -19.41
C VAL A 181 -1.25 -0.41 -20.30
N GLY A 182 -0.58 0.74 -20.15
CA GLY A 182 -0.72 1.92 -20.99
C GLY A 182 -0.15 1.76 -22.41
N ARG A 183 0.40 0.58 -22.76
CA ARG A 183 0.96 0.22 -24.09
C ARG A 183 2.24 0.95 -24.46
N ILE A 184 3.02 1.40 -23.51
CA ILE A 184 4.37 1.89 -23.75
C ILE A 184 5.20 0.78 -24.43
N ASN A 185 6.13 1.18 -25.30
CA ASN A 185 6.97 0.24 -26.01
C ASN A 185 7.78 -0.64 -25.04
N MET A 186 7.55 -1.93 -25.11
CA MET A 186 8.15 -2.94 -24.23
C MET A 186 9.68 -2.91 -24.21
N LYS A 187 10.31 -2.58 -25.36
CA LYS A 187 11.76 -2.49 -25.45
C LYS A 187 12.31 -1.42 -24.49
N TYR A 188 11.72 -0.23 -24.46
CA TYR A 188 12.18 0.85 -23.57
C TYR A 188 11.94 0.51 -22.11
N LEU A 189 10.78 -0.08 -21.82
CA LEU A 189 10.41 -0.48 -20.46
C LEU A 189 11.38 -1.54 -19.90
N MET A 190 11.64 -2.59 -20.66
CA MET A 190 12.56 -3.68 -20.27
C MET A 190 14.02 -3.21 -20.19
N THR A 191 14.48 -2.39 -21.15
CA THR A 191 15.83 -1.81 -21.10
C THR A 191 16.01 -0.94 -19.86
N PHE A 192 15.01 -0.10 -19.56
CA PHE A 192 15.06 0.75 -18.39
C PHE A 192 15.02 -0.07 -17.08
N PHE A 193 14.16 -1.09 -17.00
CA PHE A 193 14.12 -1.99 -15.86
C PHE A 193 15.46 -2.71 -15.65
N ALA A 194 16.08 -3.19 -16.72
CA ALA A 194 17.41 -3.82 -16.66
C ALA A 194 18.49 -2.83 -16.16
N ILE A 195 18.48 -1.58 -16.62
CA ILE A 195 19.41 -0.54 -16.14
C ILE A 195 19.22 -0.29 -14.64
N VAL A 196 17.98 -0.10 -14.18
CA VAL A 196 17.68 0.12 -12.76
C VAL A 196 18.09 -1.09 -11.92
N PHE A 197 17.81 -2.30 -12.40
CA PHE A 197 18.21 -3.54 -11.72
C PHE A 197 19.74 -3.66 -11.57
N VAL A 198 20.49 -3.42 -12.65
CA VAL A 198 21.96 -3.43 -12.62
C VAL A 198 22.50 -2.34 -11.68
N ALA A 199 21.97 -1.11 -11.78
CA ALA A 199 22.37 -0.01 -10.91
C ALA A 199 22.11 -0.33 -9.43
N MET A 200 20.98 -0.96 -9.13
CA MET A 200 20.61 -1.38 -7.78
C MET A 200 21.53 -2.47 -7.24
N THR A 201 21.83 -3.49 -8.09
CA THR A 201 22.76 -4.57 -7.72
C THR A 201 24.17 -3.99 -7.45
N MET A 202 24.67 -3.11 -8.33
CA MET A 202 25.94 -2.42 -8.10
C MET A 202 25.92 -1.60 -6.80
N TYR A 203 24.85 -0.86 -6.53
CA TYR A 203 24.70 -0.10 -5.31
C TYR A 203 24.77 -0.98 -4.06
N ILE A 204 24.05 -2.12 -4.04
CA ILE A 204 24.11 -3.09 -2.93
C ILE A 204 25.53 -3.62 -2.75
N LEU A 205 26.21 -4.02 -3.83
CA LEU A 205 27.58 -4.54 -3.79
C LEU A 205 28.57 -3.48 -3.27
N ILE A 206 28.42 -2.21 -3.67
CA ILE A 206 29.28 -1.11 -3.18
C ILE A 206 29.06 -0.91 -1.68
N VAL A 207 27.80 -0.86 -1.23
CA VAL A 207 27.50 -0.66 0.19
C VAL A 207 27.99 -1.84 1.02
N MET A 208 27.84 -3.08 0.57
CA MET A 208 28.36 -4.26 1.27
C MET A 208 29.89 -4.26 1.43
N ASN A 209 30.64 -3.76 0.44
CA ASN A 209 32.09 -3.82 0.45
C ASN A 209 32.79 -2.58 1.02
N PHE A 210 32.17 -1.40 0.95
CA PHE A 210 32.82 -0.13 1.25
C PHE A 210 32.12 0.71 2.33
N ALA A 211 30.85 0.43 2.69
CA ALA A 211 30.17 1.22 3.68
C ALA A 211 30.44 0.70 5.10
N THR A 212 31.24 1.43 5.83
CA THR A 212 31.37 1.36 7.30
C THR A 212 30.27 2.18 8.00
N ASP A 213 29.33 2.74 7.25
CA ASP A 213 28.44 3.77 7.74
C ASP A 213 27.14 3.19 8.33
N LYS A 214 26.83 3.62 9.56
CA LYS A 214 25.62 3.30 10.31
C LYS A 214 24.39 4.11 9.83
N GLY A 215 24.43 4.65 8.61
CA GLY A 215 23.34 5.41 8.02
C GLY A 215 22.15 4.54 7.57
N ARG A 216 21.01 5.15 7.24
CA ARG A 216 19.76 4.50 6.80
C ARG A 216 19.93 3.51 5.64
N THR A 217 20.85 3.80 4.74
CA THR A 217 21.19 2.92 3.61
C THR A 217 21.86 1.63 4.09
N GLY A 218 22.69 1.71 5.16
CA GLY A 218 23.29 0.54 5.81
C GLY A 218 22.25 -0.39 6.43
N VAL A 219 21.27 0.16 7.14
CA VAL A 219 20.16 -0.62 7.73
C VAL A 219 19.39 -1.41 6.65
N TRP A 220 19.14 -0.79 5.50
CA TRP A 220 18.41 -1.47 4.44
C TRP A 220 19.21 -2.59 3.77
N VAL A 221 20.49 -2.36 3.52
CA VAL A 221 21.39 -3.40 2.99
C VAL A 221 21.51 -4.53 4.00
N GLN A 222 21.63 -4.22 5.29
CA GLN A 222 21.68 -5.21 6.36
C GLN A 222 20.42 -6.09 6.38
N ARG A 223 19.20 -5.54 6.17
CA ARG A 223 17.97 -6.31 6.03
C ARG A 223 18.00 -7.31 4.89
N VAL A 224 18.55 -6.92 3.74
CA VAL A 224 18.70 -7.82 2.59
C VAL A 224 19.75 -8.89 2.88
N VAL A 225 20.85 -8.52 3.51
CA VAL A 225 21.93 -9.46 3.88
C VAL A 225 21.41 -10.48 4.90
N SER A 226 20.80 -10.06 6.01
CA SER A 226 20.22 -10.95 7.01
C SER A 226 19.15 -11.86 6.40
N TYR A 227 18.34 -11.33 5.49
CA TYR A 227 17.35 -12.15 4.78
C TYR A 227 18.00 -13.22 3.92
N VAL A 228 19.09 -12.92 3.17
CA VAL A 228 19.82 -13.88 2.37
C VAL A 228 20.57 -14.90 3.25
N GLU A 229 21.12 -14.46 4.36
CA GLU A 229 21.80 -15.31 5.34
C GLU A 229 20.84 -16.28 6.02
N SER A 230 19.59 -15.86 6.29
CA SER A 230 18.56 -16.73 6.86
C SER A 230 18.21 -17.96 6.02
N PHE A 231 18.56 -17.96 4.73
CA PHE A 231 18.45 -19.15 3.86
C PHE A 231 19.68 -20.07 3.90
N LYS A 232 20.82 -19.57 4.39
CA LYS A 232 22.06 -20.37 4.46
C LYS A 232 22.22 -21.10 5.78
N ASP A 233 21.60 -20.59 6.84
CA ASP A 233 21.82 -21.03 8.22
C ASP A 233 20.83 -22.10 8.74
N ASP A 234 19.93 -22.62 7.90
CA ASP A 234 18.87 -23.57 8.32
C ASP A 234 19.40 -24.97 8.75
N GLU A 235 20.71 -25.25 8.60
CA GLU A 235 21.26 -26.58 8.91
C GLU A 235 22.17 -26.65 10.15
N THR A 236 22.61 -25.54 10.79
CA THR A 236 23.74 -25.65 11.75
C THR A 236 23.72 -24.77 12.99
N LYS A 237 22.72 -23.93 13.23
CA LYS A 237 22.72 -23.08 14.45
C LYS A 237 21.73 -23.56 15.51
N ASP A 238 22.25 -23.83 16.71
CA ASP A 238 21.45 -24.09 17.91
C ASP A 238 20.63 -22.86 18.30
N ALA A 239 19.38 -23.08 18.73
CA ALA A 239 18.43 -22.03 19.10
C ALA A 239 18.97 -21.00 20.15
N GLU A 240 19.99 -21.38 20.92
CA GLU A 240 20.68 -20.50 21.89
C GLU A 240 21.67 -19.53 21.27
N GLU A 241 22.30 -19.85 20.13
CA GLU A 241 23.16 -18.93 19.37
C GLU A 241 22.35 -17.90 18.60
N ILE A 242 21.18 -18.31 18.07
CA ILE A 242 20.20 -17.42 17.43
C ILE A 242 19.72 -16.35 18.41
N ALA A 243 19.49 -16.71 19.67
CA ALA A 243 19.02 -15.78 20.72
C ALA A 243 20.07 -14.73 21.14
N LYS A 244 21.35 -14.92 20.85
CA LYS A 244 22.44 -14.02 21.28
C LYS A 244 22.91 -13.02 20.22
N GLN A 245 22.56 -13.20 18.94
CA GLN A 245 22.96 -12.33 17.83
C GLN A 245 21.81 -11.48 17.25
N GLU A 246 20.64 -11.45 17.88
CA GLU A 246 19.42 -10.86 17.36
C GLU A 246 19.51 -9.34 17.23
N ASN A 247 19.61 -8.87 15.97
CA ASN A 247 19.08 -7.58 15.59
C ASN A 247 17.55 -7.61 15.83
N GLU A 248 16.98 -6.53 16.31
CA GLU A 248 15.52 -6.42 16.58
C GLU A 248 14.65 -6.88 15.41
N GLU A 249 15.15 -6.81 14.19
CA GLU A 249 14.46 -7.19 12.96
C GLU A 249 14.39 -8.70 12.75
N ASP A 250 15.46 -9.44 13.04
CA ASP A 250 15.48 -10.91 12.96
C ASP A 250 14.52 -11.50 14.01
N PHE A 251 14.48 -10.91 15.19
CA PHE A 251 13.51 -11.25 16.23
C PHE A 251 12.06 -11.08 15.74
N GLN A 252 11.74 -9.96 15.04
CA GLN A 252 10.40 -9.71 14.51
C GLN A 252 9.99 -10.78 13.48
N ILE A 253 10.88 -11.17 12.58
CA ILE A 253 10.64 -12.20 11.56
C ILE A 253 10.39 -13.56 12.23
N ILE A 254 11.21 -13.94 13.21
CA ILE A 254 11.08 -15.21 13.93
C ILE A 254 9.72 -15.25 14.66
N GLN A 255 9.37 -14.20 15.40
CA GLN A 255 8.09 -14.12 16.09
C GLN A 255 6.88 -14.16 15.14
N SER A 256 7.03 -13.54 13.97
CA SER A 256 6.02 -13.60 12.91
C SER A 256 5.86 -15.00 12.34
N LYS A 257 6.97 -15.71 12.05
CA LYS A 257 6.94 -17.11 11.61
C LYS A 257 6.31 -18.03 12.66
N ILE A 258 6.62 -17.83 13.97
CA ILE A 258 6.01 -18.58 15.07
C ILE A 258 4.49 -18.31 15.15
N ALA A 259 4.06 -17.04 14.95
CA ALA A 259 2.64 -16.70 14.88
C ALA A 259 1.92 -17.48 13.79
N VAL A 260 2.48 -17.47 12.57
CA VAL A 260 1.94 -18.19 11.42
C VAL A 260 1.87 -19.69 11.67
N ALA A 261 2.98 -20.29 12.14
CA ALA A 261 3.04 -21.73 12.43
C ALA A 261 2.05 -22.16 13.51
N SER A 262 1.92 -21.35 14.56
CA SER A 262 1.05 -21.66 15.69
C SER A 262 -0.45 -21.47 15.40
N GLY A 263 -0.79 -20.69 14.36
CA GLY A 263 -2.18 -20.48 13.94
C GLY A 263 -2.78 -21.68 13.19
N GLY A 264 -1.98 -22.44 12.45
CA GLY A 264 -2.45 -23.60 11.69
C GLY A 264 -3.55 -23.22 10.68
N ILE A 265 -4.54 -24.12 10.50
CA ILE A 265 -5.61 -23.92 9.50
C ILE A 265 -6.73 -23.01 10.07
N ILE A 266 -7.16 -23.24 11.30
CA ILE A 266 -8.36 -22.58 11.87
C ILE A 266 -7.99 -21.41 12.80
N GLY A 267 -6.76 -21.38 13.33
CA GLY A 267 -6.30 -20.39 14.29
C GLY A 267 -6.58 -20.76 15.76
N LYS A 268 -5.98 -19.98 16.66
CA LYS A 268 -6.14 -20.12 18.12
C LYS A 268 -7.45 -19.53 18.66
N GLY A 269 -8.16 -18.79 17.83
CA GLY A 269 -9.36 -18.02 18.18
C GLY A 269 -9.08 -16.52 18.43
N PRO A 270 -10.11 -15.67 18.27
CA PRO A 270 -10.00 -14.23 18.45
C PRO A 270 -9.46 -13.84 19.83
N GLY A 271 -8.54 -12.88 19.90
CA GLY A 271 -7.96 -12.40 21.16
C GLY A 271 -6.97 -13.34 21.85
N ARG A 272 -6.63 -14.48 21.23
CA ARG A 272 -5.74 -15.50 21.80
C ARG A 272 -4.34 -15.51 21.20
N SER A 273 -3.95 -14.45 20.47
CA SER A 273 -2.59 -14.32 19.99
C SER A 273 -1.61 -14.22 21.17
N THR A 274 -0.58 -15.04 21.17
CA THR A 274 0.54 -14.99 22.13
C THR A 274 1.65 -14.10 21.60
N GLN A 275 1.87 -14.10 20.28
CA GLN A 275 2.96 -13.40 19.63
C GLN A 275 2.77 -11.87 19.61
N ARG A 276 1.57 -11.36 19.82
CA ARG A 276 1.31 -9.92 20.00
C ARG A 276 2.12 -9.29 21.15
N ASN A 277 2.55 -10.08 22.13
CA ASN A 277 3.29 -9.61 23.29
C ASN A 277 4.80 -9.45 23.01
N PHE A 278 5.28 -10.11 21.97
CA PHE A 278 6.69 -10.15 21.59
C PHE A 278 6.99 -9.26 20.40
N LEU A 279 6.02 -9.03 19.49
CA LEU A 279 6.19 -8.16 18.33
C LEU A 279 6.18 -6.67 18.76
N PRO A 280 7.19 -5.85 18.36
CA PRO A 280 7.27 -4.44 18.74
C PRO A 280 6.11 -3.58 18.23
N HIS A 281 5.60 -3.87 17.03
CA HIS A 281 4.50 -3.16 16.37
C HIS A 281 3.46 -4.12 15.78
N PRO A 282 2.80 -4.97 16.62
CA PRO A 282 1.90 -6.02 16.14
C PRO A 282 0.65 -5.46 15.44
N TYR A 283 0.25 -4.23 15.74
CA TYR A 283 -0.92 -3.53 15.17
C TYR A 283 -0.61 -2.77 13.88
N SER A 284 0.65 -2.65 13.47
CA SER A 284 1.10 -1.92 12.27
C SER A 284 1.58 -2.89 11.20
N ASP A 285 2.83 -3.29 11.25
CA ASP A 285 3.52 -3.95 10.14
C ASP A 285 3.30 -5.46 10.13
N PHE A 286 3.04 -6.05 11.29
CA PHE A 286 2.83 -7.49 11.49
C PHE A 286 1.39 -7.90 11.82
N VAL A 287 0.42 -7.00 11.56
CA VAL A 287 -1.00 -7.30 11.84
C VAL A 287 -1.49 -8.56 11.10
N TYR A 288 -0.95 -8.85 9.92
CA TYR A 288 -1.30 -10.06 9.17
C TYR A 288 -0.82 -11.34 9.86
N ALA A 289 0.35 -11.32 10.53
CA ALA A 289 0.80 -12.46 11.35
C ALA A 289 -0.14 -12.73 12.52
N ILE A 290 -0.66 -11.68 13.15
CA ILE A 290 -1.67 -11.82 14.23
C ILE A 290 -2.98 -12.40 13.67
N ILE A 291 -3.41 -11.96 12.49
CA ILE A 291 -4.59 -12.53 11.81
C ILE A 291 -4.38 -14.03 11.54
N LEU A 292 -3.20 -14.43 11.05
CA LEU A 292 -2.87 -15.82 10.82
C LEU A 292 -2.80 -16.63 12.13
N GLU A 293 -2.28 -16.06 13.21
CA GLU A 293 -2.27 -16.75 14.52
C GLU A 293 -3.68 -16.98 15.09
N GLU A 294 -4.57 -16.00 14.96
CA GLU A 294 -5.90 -16.05 15.59
C GLU A 294 -6.96 -16.73 14.72
N TYR A 295 -6.93 -16.50 13.41
CA TYR A 295 -7.94 -17.00 12.48
C TYR A 295 -7.38 -18.07 11.52
N GLY A 296 -6.12 -18.42 11.68
CA GLY A 296 -5.45 -19.43 10.86
C GLY A 296 -5.32 -19.05 9.38
N LEU A 297 -4.99 -20.06 8.60
CA LEU A 297 -4.88 -19.93 7.15
C LEU A 297 -6.19 -19.45 6.50
N VAL A 298 -7.35 -19.86 7.06
CA VAL A 298 -8.68 -19.43 6.57
C VAL A 298 -8.83 -17.92 6.67
N GLY A 299 -8.48 -17.32 7.81
CA GLY A 299 -8.50 -15.87 7.99
C GLY A 299 -7.53 -15.13 7.06
N GLY A 300 -6.31 -15.67 6.92
CA GLY A 300 -5.31 -15.11 6.00
C GLY A 300 -5.77 -15.12 4.54
N ILE A 301 -6.29 -16.27 4.06
CA ILE A 301 -6.83 -16.38 2.70
C ILE A 301 -8.03 -15.45 2.51
N PHE A 302 -8.90 -15.31 3.50
CA PHE A 302 -10.03 -14.38 3.41
C PHE A 302 -9.57 -12.94 3.15
N ILE A 303 -8.58 -12.45 3.88
CA ILE A 303 -8.02 -11.11 3.66
C ILE A 303 -7.36 -11.00 2.29
N LEU A 304 -6.57 -12.00 1.88
CA LEU A 304 -5.97 -12.05 0.55
C LEU A 304 -7.02 -11.95 -0.56
N LEU A 305 -8.11 -12.70 -0.45
CA LEU A 305 -9.21 -12.69 -1.43
C LEU A 305 -9.88 -11.33 -1.53
N LEU A 306 -10.04 -10.59 -0.42
CA LEU A 306 -10.60 -9.23 -0.47
C LEU A 306 -9.76 -8.29 -1.34
N TYR A 307 -8.43 -8.33 -1.21
CA TYR A 307 -7.54 -7.55 -2.08
C TYR A 307 -7.56 -8.02 -3.52
N MET A 308 -7.62 -9.34 -3.77
CA MET A 308 -7.75 -9.88 -5.13
C MET A 308 -9.07 -9.47 -5.79
N ILE A 309 -10.18 -9.46 -5.04
CA ILE A 309 -11.47 -8.97 -5.54
C ILE A 309 -11.38 -7.47 -5.90
N LEU A 310 -10.73 -6.64 -5.07
CA LEU A 310 -10.51 -5.23 -5.38
C LEU A 310 -9.75 -5.06 -6.70
N LEU A 311 -8.65 -5.80 -6.89
CA LEU A 311 -7.87 -5.75 -8.12
C LEU A 311 -8.67 -6.22 -9.32
N PHE A 312 -9.37 -7.34 -9.20
CA PHE A 312 -10.22 -7.89 -10.27
C PHE A 312 -11.30 -6.88 -10.71
N ARG A 313 -11.96 -6.22 -9.75
CA ARG A 313 -12.96 -5.18 -10.06
C ARG A 313 -12.32 -3.98 -10.76
N ALA A 314 -11.13 -3.56 -10.36
CA ALA A 314 -10.40 -2.46 -11.01
C ALA A 314 -9.97 -2.82 -12.44
N VAL A 315 -9.55 -4.07 -12.68
CA VAL A 315 -9.27 -4.59 -14.03
C VAL A 315 -10.54 -4.58 -14.88
N ALA A 316 -11.69 -5.01 -14.34
CA ALA A 316 -12.97 -4.98 -15.04
C ALA A 316 -13.40 -3.54 -15.41
N ILE A 317 -13.19 -2.56 -14.48
CA ILE A 317 -13.42 -1.14 -14.74
C ILE A 317 -12.54 -0.63 -15.90
N MET A 318 -11.26 -1.00 -15.90
CA MET A 318 -10.33 -0.62 -16.97
C MET A 318 -10.70 -1.28 -18.31
N ALA A 319 -11.12 -2.55 -18.30
CA ALA A 319 -11.53 -3.27 -19.50
C ALA A 319 -12.80 -2.68 -20.13
N ALA A 320 -13.74 -2.19 -19.33
CA ALA A 320 -14.93 -1.49 -19.80
C ALA A 320 -14.61 -0.13 -20.46
N ARG A 321 -13.47 0.49 -20.14
CA ARG A 321 -13.03 1.78 -20.72
C ARG A 321 -11.53 1.77 -21.03
N PRO A 322 -11.12 1.02 -22.05
CA PRO A 322 -9.72 0.93 -22.41
C PRO A 322 -9.18 2.31 -22.82
N GLN A 323 -7.91 2.57 -22.46
CA GLN A 323 -7.16 3.79 -22.78
C GLN A 323 -7.75 5.11 -22.24
N SER A 324 -8.72 5.01 -21.31
CA SER A 324 -9.30 6.19 -20.67
C SER A 324 -8.57 6.54 -19.37
N PHE A 325 -8.59 7.83 -19.03
CA PHE A 325 -8.07 8.32 -17.74
C PHE A 325 -8.66 7.56 -16.54
N GLY A 326 -9.99 7.35 -16.54
CA GLY A 326 -10.66 6.61 -15.47
C GLY A 326 -10.20 5.17 -15.37
N GLY A 327 -10.06 4.47 -16.50
CA GLY A 327 -9.57 3.08 -16.52
C GLY A 327 -8.14 2.96 -15.97
N PHE A 328 -7.20 3.76 -16.46
CA PHE A 328 -5.82 3.77 -15.97
C PHE A 328 -5.73 4.17 -14.50
N LEU A 329 -6.52 5.18 -14.08
CA LEU A 329 -6.54 5.65 -12.70
C LEU A 329 -7.05 4.58 -11.74
N ALA A 330 -8.19 3.95 -12.04
CA ALA A 330 -8.77 2.91 -11.20
C ALA A 330 -7.84 1.70 -11.08
N PHE A 331 -7.28 1.24 -12.20
CA PHE A 331 -6.32 0.14 -12.22
C PHE A 331 -5.05 0.48 -11.44
N GLY A 332 -4.43 1.62 -11.73
CA GLY A 332 -3.16 2.02 -11.13
C GLY A 332 -3.26 2.16 -9.60
N LEU A 333 -4.34 2.80 -9.10
CA LEU A 333 -4.58 2.95 -7.66
C LEU A 333 -4.85 1.60 -6.99
N ALA A 334 -5.69 0.74 -7.58
CA ALA A 334 -5.97 -0.58 -7.03
C ALA A 334 -4.73 -1.48 -7.03
N PHE A 335 -3.97 -1.49 -8.13
CA PHE A 335 -2.74 -2.28 -8.23
C PHE A 335 -1.71 -1.84 -7.17
N MET A 336 -1.52 -0.55 -6.97
CA MET A 336 -0.63 -0.02 -5.95
C MET A 336 -1.05 -0.45 -4.52
N ILE A 337 -2.35 -0.37 -4.20
CA ILE A 337 -2.89 -0.80 -2.90
C ILE A 337 -2.66 -2.31 -2.71
N VAL A 338 -3.00 -3.11 -3.71
CA VAL A 338 -2.87 -4.57 -3.64
C VAL A 338 -1.41 -4.99 -3.58
N MET A 339 -0.52 -4.35 -4.33
CA MET A 339 0.93 -4.61 -4.28
C MET A 339 1.50 -4.33 -2.89
N GLN A 340 1.10 -3.22 -2.26
CA GLN A 340 1.48 -2.91 -0.88
C GLN A 340 0.97 -4.00 0.09
N ALA A 341 -0.28 -4.45 -0.07
CA ALA A 341 -0.85 -5.53 0.75
C ALA A 341 -0.09 -6.84 0.56
N MET A 342 0.21 -7.23 -0.68
CA MET A 342 0.95 -8.46 -0.99
C MET A 342 2.36 -8.45 -0.38
N ILE A 343 3.05 -7.31 -0.42
CA ILE A 343 4.37 -7.17 0.20
C ILE A 343 4.27 -7.28 1.72
N ASN A 344 3.31 -6.62 2.38
CA ASN A 344 3.10 -6.77 3.83
C ASN A 344 2.80 -8.22 4.22
N MET A 345 1.89 -8.88 3.50
CA MET A 345 1.57 -10.29 3.73
C MET A 345 2.78 -11.21 3.49
N GLY A 346 3.56 -10.94 2.43
CA GLY A 346 4.79 -11.67 2.12
C GLY A 346 5.86 -11.54 3.21
N VAL A 347 6.02 -10.34 3.78
CA VAL A 347 6.90 -10.10 4.96
C VAL A 347 6.41 -10.88 6.17
N ALA A 348 5.11 -10.82 6.48
CA ALA A 348 4.55 -11.48 7.64
C ALA A 348 4.69 -13.01 7.60
N VAL A 349 4.70 -13.62 6.41
CA VAL A 349 4.94 -15.07 6.26
C VAL A 349 6.42 -15.42 6.00
N GLY A 350 7.32 -14.44 6.03
CA GLY A 350 8.77 -14.64 5.86
C GLY A 350 9.22 -14.87 4.42
N LEU A 351 8.39 -14.58 3.41
CA LEU A 351 8.75 -14.65 1.99
C LEU A 351 9.53 -13.44 1.49
N LEU A 352 9.50 -12.32 2.21
CA LEU A 352 10.15 -11.08 1.87
C LEU A 352 10.84 -10.49 3.10
N PRO A 353 11.91 -9.69 2.92
CA PRO A 353 12.56 -8.99 4.03
C PRO A 353 11.63 -7.94 4.66
N VAL A 354 11.88 -7.57 5.91
CA VAL A 354 11.07 -6.56 6.64
C VAL A 354 11.07 -5.23 5.90
N THR A 355 9.88 -4.71 5.64
CA THR A 355 9.70 -3.48 4.84
C THR A 355 9.11 -2.30 5.62
N GLY A 356 8.51 -2.55 6.80
CA GLY A 356 7.82 -1.50 7.55
C GLY A 356 6.63 -0.89 6.81
N GLN A 357 5.99 -1.65 5.90
CA GLN A 357 4.82 -1.19 5.16
C GLN A 357 3.55 -1.65 5.85
N PRO A 358 2.60 -0.75 6.16
CA PRO A 358 1.34 -1.15 6.76
C PRO A 358 0.44 -1.88 5.76
N LEU A 359 -0.40 -2.80 6.26
CA LEU A 359 -1.45 -3.45 5.48
C LEU A 359 -2.59 -2.45 5.20
N PRO A 360 -2.85 -2.07 3.93
CA PRO A 360 -3.82 -1.02 3.59
C PRO A 360 -5.21 -1.28 4.16
N MET A 361 -5.86 -0.28 4.75
CA MET A 361 -7.19 -0.37 5.40
C MET A 361 -7.29 -1.30 6.61
N ILE A 362 -6.23 -2.04 6.98
CA ILE A 362 -6.25 -2.98 8.12
C ILE A 362 -5.31 -2.50 9.23
N SER A 363 -4.05 -2.19 8.91
CA SER A 363 -3.07 -1.73 9.90
C SER A 363 -3.46 -0.40 10.54
N MET A 364 -3.03 -0.19 11.78
CA MET A 364 -3.22 1.05 12.50
C MET A 364 -2.30 2.15 11.97
N GLY A 365 -2.77 2.91 10.95
CA GLY A 365 -2.05 4.04 10.36
C GLY A 365 -3.00 5.20 10.05
N GLY A 366 -2.71 6.42 10.58
CA GLY A 366 -3.61 7.57 10.39
C GLY A 366 -3.63 8.10 8.97
N SER A 367 -2.48 8.54 8.45
CA SER A 367 -2.34 9.09 7.09
C SER A 367 -2.54 8.03 6.00
N SER A 368 -2.00 6.84 6.22
CA SER A 368 -2.12 5.72 5.26
C SER A 368 -3.58 5.33 5.06
N MET A 369 -4.38 5.27 6.15
CA MET A 369 -5.80 4.94 6.07
C MET A 369 -6.62 6.00 5.32
N LEU A 370 -6.33 7.29 5.56
CA LEU A 370 -6.95 8.40 4.85
C LEU A 370 -6.64 8.37 3.35
N MET A 371 -5.36 8.21 2.99
CA MET A 371 -4.94 8.23 1.58
C MET A 371 -5.38 6.97 0.83
N THR A 372 -5.37 5.81 1.49
CA THR A 372 -5.93 4.57 0.90
C THR A 372 -7.43 4.69 0.72
N GLY A 373 -8.15 5.25 1.70
CA GLY A 373 -9.58 5.52 1.59
C GLY A 373 -9.89 6.48 0.43
N PHE A 374 -9.12 7.56 0.31
CA PHE A 374 -9.24 8.50 -0.81
C PHE A 374 -9.03 7.80 -2.16
N ALA A 375 -8.00 6.98 -2.30
CA ALA A 375 -7.72 6.21 -3.52
C ALA A 375 -8.86 5.24 -3.87
N ILE A 376 -9.39 4.50 -2.90
CA ILE A 376 -10.54 3.60 -3.12
C ILE A 376 -11.79 4.39 -3.51
N GLY A 377 -12.04 5.53 -2.87
CA GLY A 377 -13.16 6.42 -3.21
C GLY A 377 -13.09 6.93 -4.67
N ILE A 378 -11.88 7.22 -5.17
CA ILE A 378 -11.66 7.54 -6.59
C ILE A 378 -12.02 6.35 -7.48
N ILE A 379 -11.60 5.13 -7.14
CA ILE A 379 -11.92 3.91 -7.91
C ILE A 379 -13.44 3.74 -7.99
N ILE A 380 -14.16 3.92 -6.88
CA ILE A 380 -15.62 3.86 -6.85
C ILE A 380 -16.25 4.97 -7.69
N SER A 381 -15.70 6.19 -7.66
CA SER A 381 -16.18 7.30 -8.50
C SER A 381 -16.07 6.99 -9.98
N VAL A 382 -14.97 6.34 -10.42
CA VAL A 382 -14.82 5.87 -11.82
C VAL A 382 -15.88 4.85 -12.17
N SER A 383 -16.10 3.85 -11.30
CA SER A 383 -17.10 2.78 -11.53
C SER A 383 -18.52 3.31 -11.63
N LYS A 384 -18.86 4.36 -10.86
CA LYS A 384 -20.17 5.02 -10.90
C LYS A 384 -20.50 5.58 -12.28
N ASP A 385 -19.53 6.19 -12.94
CA ASP A 385 -19.75 6.82 -14.25
C ASP A 385 -19.94 5.77 -15.35
N ILE A 386 -19.33 4.58 -15.23
CA ILE A 386 -19.55 3.46 -16.13
C ILE A 386 -21.00 2.95 -16.02
N ASN A 387 -21.44 2.66 -14.80
CA ASN A 387 -22.79 2.15 -14.55
C ASN A 387 -23.89 3.13 -14.99
N ASN A 388 -23.64 4.45 -14.93
CA ASN A 388 -24.62 5.45 -15.37
C ASN A 388 -24.72 5.55 -16.89
N LYS A 389 -23.64 5.34 -17.64
CA LYS A 389 -23.67 5.32 -19.11
C LYS A 389 -24.34 4.08 -19.65
N GLU A 390 -24.01 2.90 -19.11
CA GLU A 390 -24.68 1.64 -19.49
C GLU A 390 -26.19 1.75 -19.35
N LYS A 391 -26.68 2.32 -18.24
CA LYS A 391 -28.13 2.56 -18.06
C LYS A 391 -28.72 3.58 -19.03
N GLY A 392 -27.94 4.59 -19.43
CA GLY A 392 -28.36 5.56 -20.45
C GLY A 392 -28.53 4.91 -21.82
N ASP A 393 -27.57 4.07 -22.21
CA ASP A 393 -27.58 3.38 -23.50
C ASP A 393 -28.68 2.30 -23.58
N GLU A 394 -28.99 1.60 -22.47
CA GLU A 394 -30.11 0.66 -22.38
C GLU A 394 -31.47 1.37 -22.53
N LEU A 395 -31.64 2.57 -21.97
CA LEU A 395 -32.87 3.34 -22.08
C LEU A 395 -33.09 3.90 -23.49
N THR A 396 -32.03 4.30 -24.20
CA THR A 396 -32.13 4.75 -25.59
C THR A 396 -32.47 3.60 -26.56
N THR A 397 -31.83 2.43 -26.41
CA THR A 397 -32.12 1.23 -27.19
C THR A 397 -33.55 0.69 -26.99
N THR A 398 -34.11 0.87 -25.80
CA THR A 398 -35.49 0.43 -25.52
C THR A 398 -36.54 1.40 -26.10
N GLN A 399 -36.18 2.68 -26.27
CA GLN A 399 -37.03 3.69 -26.91
C GLN A 399 -37.03 3.60 -28.45
N ASP A 400 -35.95 3.14 -29.06
CA ASP A 400 -35.83 2.97 -30.51
C ASP A 400 -36.51 1.68 -31.01
N ASN A 401 -36.80 0.75 -30.10
CA ASN A 401 -37.47 -0.52 -30.42
C ASN A 401 -39.00 -0.55 -30.12
N ASN A 402 -39.59 0.55 -29.65
CA ASN A 402 -41.03 0.75 -29.47
C ASN A 402 -41.56 1.82 -30.43
#